data_f8916fef9d6c105407347b8bff903ec0
#
_entry.id   f8916fef9d6c105407347b8bff903ec0
#
_cell.length_a   1.000
_cell.length_b   1.000
_cell.length_c   1.000
_cell.angle_alpha   90.00
_cell.angle_beta   90.00
_cell.angle_gamma   90.00
#
_symmetry.space_group_name_H-M   'P 1'
#
loop_
_entity.id
_entity.type
_entity.pdbx_description
1 polymer ?
#
loop_
_entity_poly.entity_id
_entity_poly.type
_entity_poly.pdbx_seq_one_letter_code
_entity_poly.pdbx_strand_id
1 'polypeptide(L)'
;GSGLVGSEMCIRDSPETEYDPISRILKVEKKDKKRIGKIAVCSAGTADIPVAEEAAQTAEYFGTNVERIYDVGVSGMHRLFSRLETIQSANCVIAVAGMEGALASVMGGLVSRPVIAVPTSVGYGASMHGLSALLTMINSCANGIAVVNIDNGYGAGYLATQINRLAAGTDEKGN
;
A
#
# COMPACT_ATOMS: atom_id res chain seq x y z
N GLY A 1 -11.61 -20.47 -24.21
CA GLY A 1 -10.51 -20.42 -23.29
C GLY A 1 -10.16 -18.97 -22.99
N SER A 2 -10.41 -18.52 -21.75
CA SER A 2 -9.93 -17.24 -21.27
C SER A 2 -8.41 -17.35 -21.15
N GLY A 3 -7.70 -16.92 -22.19
CA GLY A 3 -6.25 -16.95 -22.20
C GLY A 3 -5.72 -15.97 -21.14
N LEU A 4 -4.91 -16.48 -20.26
CA LEU A 4 -3.88 -15.74 -19.52
C LEU A 4 -2.83 -15.20 -20.52
N VAL A 5 -3.23 -14.31 -21.39
CA VAL A 5 -2.52 -13.99 -22.63
C VAL A 5 -1.36 -13.00 -22.43
N GLY A 6 -1.27 -12.33 -21.27
CA GLY A 6 -0.23 -11.34 -21.06
C GLY A 6 0.93 -11.81 -20.17
N SER A 7 0.62 -12.23 -18.95
CA SER A 7 1.65 -12.50 -17.93
C SER A 7 2.44 -13.79 -18.14
N GLU A 8 1.78 -14.90 -18.51
CA GLU A 8 2.48 -16.17 -18.74
C GLU A 8 3.37 -16.13 -19.98
N MET A 9 2.97 -15.39 -21.03
CA MET A 9 3.78 -15.22 -22.23
C MET A 9 5.01 -14.38 -21.95
N CYS A 10 4.90 -13.30 -21.17
CA CYS A 10 6.04 -12.47 -20.75
C CYS A 10 7.03 -13.23 -19.85
N ILE A 11 6.55 -14.09 -18.96
CA ILE A 11 7.41 -14.91 -18.10
C ILE A 11 8.23 -15.93 -18.94
N ARG A 12 7.64 -16.52 -19.97
CA ARG A 12 8.32 -17.46 -20.86
C ARG A 12 9.39 -16.82 -21.72
N ASP A 13 9.16 -15.59 -22.18
CA ASP A 13 9.99 -14.92 -23.18
C ASP A 13 11.08 -14.02 -22.57
N SER A 14 11.05 -13.77 -21.25
CA SER A 14 12.02 -12.92 -20.56
C SER A 14 12.48 -13.55 -19.25
N PRO A 15 13.65 -14.20 -19.21
CA PRO A 15 14.18 -14.86 -18.02
C PRO A 15 14.47 -13.91 -16.85
N GLU A 16 14.44 -12.60 -17.11
CA GLU A 16 14.60 -11.54 -16.07
C GLU A 16 13.27 -11.11 -15.45
N THR A 17 12.14 -11.67 -15.89
CA THR A 17 10.81 -11.30 -15.42
C THR A 17 10.45 -12.08 -14.15
N GLU A 18 10.11 -11.38 -13.10
CA GLU A 18 9.64 -11.92 -11.82
C GLU A 18 8.14 -11.68 -11.67
N TYR A 19 7.38 -12.73 -11.37
CA TYR A 19 5.95 -12.65 -11.07
C TYR A 19 5.68 -13.01 -9.61
N ASP A 20 5.00 -12.11 -8.89
CA ASP A 20 4.52 -12.39 -7.54
C ASP A 20 3.03 -12.76 -7.55
N PRO A 21 2.66 -14.00 -7.13
CA PRO A 21 1.27 -14.45 -7.16
C PRO A 21 0.38 -13.77 -6.10
N ILE A 22 0.94 -13.17 -5.05
CA ILE A 22 0.20 -12.50 -3.98
C ILE A 22 -0.29 -11.14 -4.46
N SER A 23 0.61 -10.29 -4.92
CA SER A 23 0.30 -8.95 -5.45
C SER A 23 -0.14 -8.98 -6.92
N ARG A 24 0.10 -10.09 -7.62
CA ARG A 24 -0.09 -10.26 -9.07
C ARG A 24 0.73 -9.27 -9.91
N ILE A 25 1.84 -8.79 -9.36
CA ILE A 25 2.76 -7.92 -10.08
C ILE A 25 3.70 -8.76 -10.93
N LEU A 26 3.87 -8.31 -12.17
CA LEU A 26 4.92 -8.74 -13.07
C LEU A 26 5.95 -7.61 -13.18
N LYS A 27 7.22 -7.88 -12.85
CA LYS A 27 8.26 -6.85 -12.85
C LYS A 27 9.56 -7.37 -13.46
N VAL A 28 10.32 -6.43 -14.02
CA VAL A 28 11.73 -6.62 -14.36
C VAL A 28 12.52 -5.63 -13.51
N GLU A 29 13.26 -6.11 -12.52
CA GLU A 29 13.98 -5.23 -11.59
C GLU A 29 15.47 -5.15 -11.95
N LYS A 30 16.02 -3.92 -12.02
CA LYS A 30 17.46 -3.71 -12.18
C LYS A 30 18.17 -4.07 -10.87
N LYS A 31 19.23 -4.89 -10.93
CA LYS A 31 19.93 -5.47 -9.77
C LYS A 31 20.56 -4.46 -8.80
N ASP A 32 20.86 -3.24 -9.24
CA ASP A 32 21.61 -2.24 -8.46
C ASP A 32 20.79 -1.01 -8.07
N LYS A 33 19.48 -1.19 -7.82
CA LYS A 33 18.61 -0.07 -7.49
C LYS A 33 18.80 0.40 -6.05
N LYS A 34 19.27 1.63 -5.89
CA LYS A 34 19.36 2.28 -4.59
C LYS A 34 17.97 2.69 -4.09
N ARG A 35 17.59 2.22 -2.90
CA ARG A 35 16.36 2.65 -2.22
C ARG A 35 16.66 3.76 -1.22
N ILE A 36 15.76 4.73 -1.12
CA ILE A 36 15.90 5.91 -0.26
C ILE A 36 14.68 6.08 0.64
N GLY A 37 14.87 6.82 1.74
CA GLY A 37 13.80 7.12 2.70
C GLY A 37 13.12 5.85 3.21
N LYS A 38 11.90 5.99 3.73
CA LYS A 38 11.10 4.88 4.27
C LYS A 38 9.62 5.22 4.28
N ILE A 39 8.77 4.27 3.87
CA ILE A 39 7.32 4.32 4.08
C ILE A 39 6.86 3.10 4.87
N ALA A 40 5.69 3.19 5.50
CA ALA A 40 5.03 2.07 6.14
C ALA A 40 3.79 1.66 5.33
N VAL A 41 3.64 0.35 5.07
CA VAL A 41 2.44 -0.22 4.45
C VAL A 41 1.75 -1.10 5.48
N CYS A 42 0.53 -0.72 5.85
CA CYS A 42 -0.24 -1.36 6.90
C CYS A 42 -1.50 -1.99 6.32
N SER A 43 -1.77 -3.27 6.59
CA SER A 43 -3.05 -3.91 6.27
C SER A 43 -3.91 -4.10 7.51
N ALA A 44 -5.23 -3.92 7.37
CA ALA A 44 -6.17 -4.15 8.46
C ALA A 44 -6.31 -5.64 8.77
N GLY A 45 -6.53 -6.45 7.75
CA GLY A 45 -6.64 -7.90 7.88
C GLY A 45 -5.70 -8.63 6.93
N THR A 46 -5.63 -9.94 7.11
CA THR A 46 -4.83 -10.82 6.24
C THR A 46 -5.39 -10.90 4.82
N ALA A 47 -6.70 -10.72 4.65
CA ALA A 47 -7.34 -10.70 3.34
C ALA A 47 -6.99 -9.43 2.52
N ASP A 48 -6.51 -8.37 3.16
CA ASP A 48 -6.07 -7.12 2.51
C ASP A 48 -4.62 -7.20 2.00
N ILE A 49 -3.88 -8.25 2.39
CA ILE A 49 -2.45 -8.40 2.05
C ILE A 49 -2.17 -8.32 0.56
N PRO A 50 -2.97 -8.90 -0.36
CA PRO A 50 -2.67 -8.79 -1.78
C PRO A 50 -2.57 -7.33 -2.28
N VAL A 51 -3.48 -6.46 -1.86
CA VAL A 51 -3.46 -5.04 -2.21
C VAL A 51 -2.34 -4.29 -1.47
N ALA A 52 -2.06 -4.66 -0.22
CA ALA A 52 -0.94 -4.11 0.54
C ALA A 52 0.42 -4.48 -0.09
N GLU A 53 0.58 -5.73 -0.55
CA GLU A 53 1.78 -6.17 -1.27
C GLU A 53 1.93 -5.48 -2.63
N GLU A 54 0.82 -5.26 -3.36
CA GLU A 54 0.86 -4.46 -4.57
C GLU A 54 1.42 -3.06 -4.30
N ALA A 55 0.95 -2.39 -3.25
CA ALA A 55 1.46 -1.08 -2.86
C ALA A 55 2.94 -1.12 -2.43
N ALA A 56 3.31 -2.11 -1.61
CA ALA A 56 4.66 -2.29 -1.10
C ALA A 56 5.68 -2.54 -2.22
N GLN A 57 5.39 -3.50 -3.09
CA GLN A 57 6.28 -3.86 -4.20
C GLN A 57 6.37 -2.75 -5.25
N THR A 58 5.27 -2.02 -5.48
CA THR A 58 5.28 -0.82 -6.34
C THR A 58 6.24 0.23 -5.78
N ALA A 59 6.15 0.54 -4.49
CA ALA A 59 7.04 1.53 -3.87
C ALA A 59 8.51 1.07 -3.87
N GLU A 60 8.78 -0.19 -3.63
CA GLU A 60 10.12 -0.78 -3.74
C GLU A 60 10.65 -0.72 -5.17
N TYR A 61 9.81 -1.05 -6.14
CA TYR A 61 10.16 -0.93 -7.57
C TYR A 61 10.55 0.49 -7.94
N PHE A 62 9.93 1.51 -7.36
CA PHE A 62 10.26 2.91 -7.59
C PHE A 62 11.34 3.47 -6.64
N GLY A 63 12.02 2.62 -5.87
CA GLY A 63 13.22 2.97 -5.10
C GLY A 63 12.95 3.48 -3.69
N THR A 64 11.90 3.02 -3.03
CA THR A 64 11.56 3.34 -1.64
C THR A 64 11.83 2.14 -0.73
N ASN A 65 12.35 2.37 0.49
CA ASN A 65 12.36 1.34 1.53
C ASN A 65 10.96 1.20 2.13
N VAL A 66 10.49 -0.02 2.29
CA VAL A 66 9.13 -0.32 2.76
C VAL A 66 9.16 -1.16 4.02
N GLU A 67 8.46 -0.69 5.05
CA GLU A 67 8.13 -1.45 6.25
C GLU A 67 6.73 -2.06 6.08
N ARG A 68 6.66 -3.38 6.10
CA ARG A 68 5.40 -4.13 5.99
C ARG A 68 4.85 -4.42 7.37
N ILE A 69 3.64 -3.96 7.66
CA ILE A 69 2.98 -4.07 8.98
C ILE A 69 1.56 -4.59 8.75
N TYR A 70 1.42 -5.90 8.72
CA TYR A 70 0.18 -6.55 8.35
C TYR A 70 -0.63 -7.01 9.55
N ASP A 71 -1.95 -7.16 9.34
CA ASP A 71 -2.92 -7.60 10.34
C ASP A 71 -2.95 -6.72 11.59
N VAL A 72 -2.99 -5.40 11.38
CA VAL A 72 -3.05 -4.39 12.44
C VAL A 72 -4.38 -3.63 12.46
N GLY A 73 -5.45 -4.29 12.04
CA GLY A 73 -6.80 -3.73 12.04
C GLY A 73 -7.36 -3.46 13.43
N VAL A 74 -8.49 -2.74 13.44
CA VAL A 74 -9.15 -2.27 14.68
C VAL A 74 -9.65 -3.39 15.59
N SER A 75 -9.80 -4.60 15.07
CA SER A 75 -10.15 -5.79 15.88
C SER A 75 -9.03 -6.22 16.85
N GLY A 76 -7.83 -5.67 16.69
CA GLY A 76 -6.68 -5.97 17.53
C GLY A 76 -5.73 -4.79 17.68
N MET A 77 -6.21 -3.67 18.22
CA MET A 77 -5.46 -2.42 18.37
C MET A 77 -4.10 -2.58 19.06
N HIS A 78 -3.94 -3.56 19.95
CA HIS A 78 -2.66 -3.84 20.59
C HIS A 78 -1.55 -4.18 19.59
N ARG A 79 -1.88 -4.83 18.47
CA ARG A 79 -0.93 -5.13 17.40
C ARG A 79 -0.45 -3.86 16.70
N LEU A 80 -1.37 -2.93 16.45
CA LEU A 80 -1.06 -1.62 15.89
C LEU A 80 -0.15 -0.81 16.83
N PHE A 81 -0.52 -0.72 18.11
CA PHE A 81 0.26 0.02 19.09
C PHE A 81 1.67 -0.54 19.30
N SER A 82 1.85 -1.87 19.22
CA SER A 82 3.18 -2.48 19.31
C SER A 82 4.13 -2.09 18.15
N ARG A 83 3.59 -1.57 17.04
CA ARG A 83 4.34 -1.15 15.86
C ARG A 83 4.32 0.36 15.64
N LEU A 84 3.72 1.12 16.57
CA LEU A 84 3.46 2.55 16.38
C LEU A 84 4.73 3.37 16.14
N GLU A 85 5.80 3.12 16.88
CA GLU A 85 7.08 3.80 16.71
C GLU A 85 7.65 3.61 15.30
N THR A 86 7.60 2.38 14.79
CA THR A 86 8.02 2.07 13.42
C THR A 86 7.20 2.83 12.40
N ILE A 87 5.86 2.89 12.59
CA ILE A 87 4.94 3.59 11.70
C ILE A 87 5.22 5.09 11.71
N GLN A 88 5.38 5.70 12.87
CA GLN A 88 5.64 7.13 13.02
C GLN A 88 6.99 7.57 12.45
N SER A 89 7.96 6.66 12.35
CA SER A 89 9.26 6.94 11.75
C SER A 89 9.25 6.96 10.22
N ALA A 90 8.15 6.58 9.57
CA ALA A 90 7.99 6.60 8.12
C ALA A 90 7.69 8.01 7.61
N ASN A 91 8.10 8.31 6.37
CA ASN A 91 7.80 9.58 5.69
C ASN A 91 6.34 9.66 5.19
N CYS A 92 5.73 8.51 4.94
CA CYS A 92 4.34 8.36 4.52
C CYS A 92 3.83 6.99 4.98
N VAL A 93 2.54 6.89 5.26
CA VAL A 93 1.87 5.64 5.66
C VAL A 93 0.82 5.28 4.62
N ILE A 94 0.80 4.02 4.20
CA ILE A 94 -0.28 3.46 3.39
C ILE A 94 -1.14 2.59 4.32
N ALA A 95 -2.43 2.90 4.42
CA ALA A 95 -3.40 2.16 5.23
C ALA A 95 -4.40 1.43 4.32
N VAL A 96 -4.28 0.10 4.24
CA VAL A 96 -5.08 -0.76 3.38
C VAL A 96 -6.13 -1.48 4.21
N ALA A 97 -7.41 -1.29 3.90
CA ALA A 97 -8.51 -1.87 4.66
C ALA A 97 -9.78 -2.07 3.84
N GLY A 98 -10.38 -3.24 3.98
CA GLY A 98 -11.73 -3.54 3.52
C GLY A 98 -12.78 -3.31 4.60
N MET A 99 -13.89 -4.00 4.52
CA MET A 99 -15.03 -3.90 5.44
C MET A 99 -15.52 -2.45 5.61
N GLU A 100 -15.35 -1.88 6.81
CA GLU A 100 -15.70 -0.48 7.15
C GLU A 100 -14.55 0.52 6.98
N GLY A 101 -13.34 0.07 6.65
CA GLY A 101 -12.21 0.96 6.36
C GLY A 101 -11.65 1.76 7.54
N ALA A 102 -11.92 1.36 8.77
CA ALA A 102 -11.62 2.16 9.97
C ALA A 102 -10.12 2.39 10.21
N LEU A 103 -9.25 1.49 9.75
CA LEU A 103 -7.80 1.59 9.96
C LEU A 103 -7.24 2.93 9.49
N ALA A 104 -7.70 3.45 8.36
CA ALA A 104 -7.21 4.73 7.82
C ALA A 104 -7.47 5.91 8.77
N SER A 105 -8.67 5.98 9.36
CA SER A 105 -9.02 7.02 10.34
C SER A 105 -8.19 6.91 11.61
N VAL A 106 -7.98 5.70 12.10
CA VAL A 106 -7.12 5.45 13.27
C VAL A 106 -5.68 5.87 12.99
N MET A 107 -5.13 5.50 11.83
CA MET A 107 -3.78 5.92 11.42
C MET A 107 -3.66 7.43 11.34
N GLY A 108 -4.61 8.10 10.68
CA GLY A 108 -4.61 9.57 10.58
C GLY A 108 -4.64 10.30 11.92
N GLY A 109 -5.22 9.67 12.96
CA GLY A 109 -5.20 10.18 14.33
C GLY A 109 -3.91 9.89 15.11
N LEU A 110 -3.12 8.91 14.71
CA LEU A 110 -1.93 8.44 15.42
C LEU A 110 -0.62 8.96 14.84
N VAL A 111 -0.61 9.40 13.58
CA VAL A 111 0.61 9.84 12.90
C VAL A 111 0.52 11.30 12.45
N SER A 112 1.66 11.98 12.41
CA SER A 112 1.78 13.34 11.85
C SER A 112 2.25 13.35 10.39
N ARG A 113 2.28 12.19 9.77
CA ARG A 113 2.72 12.00 8.37
C ARG A 113 1.52 11.83 7.45
N PRO A 114 1.64 12.12 6.15
CA PRO A 114 0.58 11.84 5.19
C PRO A 114 0.17 10.37 5.22
N VAL A 115 -1.13 10.11 5.21
CA VAL A 115 -1.71 8.77 5.14
C VAL A 115 -2.41 8.60 3.80
N ILE A 116 -2.02 7.59 3.05
CA ILE A 116 -2.72 7.17 1.84
C ILE A 116 -3.63 6.01 2.20
N ALA A 117 -4.92 6.22 2.13
CA ALA A 117 -5.92 5.22 2.43
C ALA A 117 -6.31 4.45 1.17
N VAL A 118 -6.23 3.13 1.25
CA VAL A 118 -6.60 2.21 0.17
C VAL A 118 -7.79 1.38 0.62
N PRO A 119 -9.01 1.71 0.18
CA PRO A 119 -10.15 0.83 0.39
C PRO A 119 -9.95 -0.46 -0.41
N THR A 120 -10.31 -1.61 0.16
CA THR A 120 -10.29 -2.86 -0.58
C THR A 120 -11.70 -3.40 -0.81
N SER A 121 -11.88 -4.21 -1.85
CA SER A 121 -13.13 -4.93 -2.11
C SER A 121 -13.38 -6.09 -1.14
N VAL A 122 -12.45 -6.33 -0.22
CA VAL A 122 -12.58 -7.34 0.84
C VAL A 122 -13.74 -7.00 1.75
N GLY A 123 -14.68 -7.94 1.87
CA GLY A 123 -15.84 -7.78 2.74
C GLY A 123 -17.03 -8.59 2.26
N TYR A 124 -18.15 -8.43 2.96
CA TYR A 124 -19.42 -9.09 2.66
C TYR A 124 -20.60 -8.18 3.03
N GLY A 125 -21.79 -8.55 2.57
CA GLY A 125 -23.03 -7.84 2.91
C GLY A 125 -22.97 -6.35 2.54
N ALA A 126 -23.14 -5.47 3.51
CA ALA A 126 -23.18 -4.02 3.32
C ALA A 126 -21.83 -3.39 2.96
N SER A 127 -20.75 -4.17 2.87
CA SER A 127 -19.46 -3.64 2.39
C SER A 127 -19.49 -3.23 0.92
N MET A 128 -20.44 -3.80 0.14
CA MET A 128 -20.70 -3.47 -1.27
C MET A 128 -19.42 -3.38 -2.10
N HIS A 129 -18.59 -4.44 -2.04
CA HIS A 129 -17.32 -4.55 -2.77
C HIS A 129 -16.36 -3.36 -2.55
N GLY A 130 -16.24 -2.91 -1.31
CA GLY A 130 -15.32 -1.84 -0.92
C GLY A 130 -15.94 -0.45 -0.88
N LEU A 131 -17.19 -0.28 -1.30
CA LEU A 131 -17.85 1.04 -1.27
C LEU A 131 -17.97 1.58 0.16
N SER A 132 -18.30 0.74 1.13
CA SER A 132 -18.36 1.12 2.54
C SER A 132 -17.01 1.63 3.05
N ALA A 133 -15.92 0.92 2.76
CA ALA A 133 -14.57 1.35 3.10
C ALA A 133 -14.21 2.70 2.44
N LEU A 134 -14.47 2.83 1.13
CA LEU A 134 -14.23 4.07 0.39
C LEU A 134 -14.96 5.25 1.01
N LEU A 135 -16.26 5.12 1.27
CA LEU A 135 -17.07 6.20 1.85
C LEU A 135 -16.61 6.56 3.26
N THR A 136 -16.24 5.59 4.09
CA THR A 136 -15.69 5.83 5.41
C THR A 136 -14.38 6.60 5.35
N MET A 137 -13.47 6.19 4.46
CA MET A 137 -12.16 6.84 4.31
C MET A 137 -12.28 8.28 3.79
N ILE A 138 -13.16 8.53 2.81
CA ILE A 138 -13.40 9.88 2.27
C ILE A 138 -14.04 10.80 3.32
N ASN A 139 -14.91 10.25 4.18
CA ASN A 139 -15.61 11.00 5.23
C ASN A 139 -14.86 11.02 6.57
N SER A 140 -13.59 10.62 6.60
CA SER A 140 -12.81 10.60 7.83
C SER A 140 -12.62 12.00 8.41
N CYS A 141 -12.80 12.14 9.74
CA CYS A 141 -12.49 13.37 10.46
C CYS A 141 -10.99 13.57 10.70
N ALA A 142 -10.17 12.52 10.52
CA ALA A 142 -8.73 12.63 10.69
C ALA A 142 -8.10 13.38 9.51
N ASN A 143 -7.32 14.40 9.82
CA ASN A 143 -6.65 15.20 8.79
C ASN A 143 -5.42 14.49 8.20
N GLY A 144 -5.04 14.86 6.98
CA GLY A 144 -3.84 14.32 6.33
C GLY A 144 -4.04 12.97 5.65
N ILE A 145 -5.29 12.57 5.43
CA ILE A 145 -5.65 11.35 4.67
C ILE A 145 -5.97 11.72 3.23
N ALA A 146 -5.33 11.04 2.29
CA ALA A 146 -5.68 11.03 0.87
C ALA A 146 -6.19 9.63 0.51
N VAL A 147 -7.31 9.54 -0.21
CA VAL A 147 -7.93 8.25 -0.55
C VAL A 147 -7.72 7.95 -2.03
N VAL A 148 -7.26 6.74 -2.33
CA VAL A 148 -7.17 6.23 -3.70
C VAL A 148 -8.40 5.37 -4.02
N ASN A 149 -8.50 4.91 -5.27
CA ASN A 149 -9.61 4.05 -5.67
C ASN A 149 -9.57 2.68 -4.96
N ILE A 150 -10.68 1.96 -4.99
CA ILE A 150 -10.81 0.60 -4.43
C ILE A 150 -9.77 -0.32 -5.11
N ASP A 151 -9.08 -1.13 -4.30
CA ASP A 151 -8.04 -2.08 -4.71
C ASP A 151 -6.85 -1.47 -5.48
N ASN A 152 -6.65 -0.16 -5.39
CA ASN A 152 -5.56 0.52 -6.11
C ASN A 152 -4.27 0.59 -5.27
N GLY A 153 -3.66 -0.55 -5.00
CA GLY A 153 -2.35 -0.64 -4.33
C GLY A 153 -1.25 0.04 -5.13
N TYR A 154 -1.24 -0.12 -6.46
CA TYR A 154 -0.28 0.51 -7.35
C TYR A 154 -0.28 2.04 -7.21
N GLY A 155 -1.44 2.67 -7.31
CA GLY A 155 -1.55 4.13 -7.19
C GLY A 155 -1.09 4.64 -5.83
N ALA A 156 -1.41 3.92 -4.75
CA ALA A 156 -0.94 4.25 -3.40
C ALA A 156 0.58 4.13 -3.27
N GLY A 157 1.17 3.04 -3.75
CA GLY A 157 2.62 2.81 -3.71
C GLY A 157 3.39 3.86 -4.49
N TYR A 158 2.89 4.24 -5.67
CA TYR A 158 3.50 5.28 -6.49
C TYR A 158 3.42 6.66 -5.82
N LEU A 159 2.24 7.07 -5.32
CA LEU A 159 2.04 8.34 -4.62
C LEU A 159 2.91 8.43 -3.36
N ALA A 160 2.95 7.35 -2.55
CA ALA A 160 3.78 7.29 -1.36
C ALA A 160 5.27 7.43 -1.69
N THR A 161 5.71 6.86 -2.81
CA THR A 161 7.10 7.03 -3.28
C THR A 161 7.42 8.49 -3.63
N GLN A 162 6.49 9.21 -4.27
CA GLN A 162 6.68 10.64 -4.57
C GLN A 162 6.80 11.45 -3.27
N ILE A 163 5.91 11.23 -2.30
CA ILE A 163 5.97 11.89 -0.97
C ILE A 163 7.30 11.57 -0.27
N ASN A 164 7.71 10.30 -0.29
CA ASN A 164 8.96 9.85 0.32
C ASN A 164 10.19 10.53 -0.30
N ARG A 165 10.23 10.69 -1.63
CA ARG A 165 11.32 11.40 -2.32
C ARG A 165 11.41 12.87 -1.90
N LEU A 166 10.29 13.57 -1.85
CA LEU A 166 10.23 14.95 -1.39
C LEU A 166 10.73 15.07 0.06
N ALA A 167 10.31 14.16 0.96
CA ALA A 167 10.73 14.15 2.35
C ALA A 167 12.22 13.79 2.54
N ALA A 168 12.77 12.93 1.67
CA ALA A 168 14.18 12.53 1.70
C ALA A 168 15.14 13.55 1.05
N GLY A 169 14.60 14.64 0.47
CA GLY A 169 15.42 15.70 -0.16
C GLY A 169 16.12 15.29 -1.44
N THR A 170 15.61 14.29 -2.14
CA THR A 170 16.14 13.89 -3.44
C THR A 170 15.36 14.58 -4.54
N ASP A 171 15.86 15.71 -5.03
CA ASP A 171 15.41 16.27 -6.29
C ASP A 171 15.65 15.29 -7.43
N GLU A 172 14.70 15.20 -8.35
CA GLU A 172 14.74 14.37 -9.55
C GLU A 172 15.87 14.82 -10.52
N LYS A 173 17.11 14.68 -10.13
CA LYS A 173 18.26 14.77 -11.01
C LYS A 173 19.06 13.48 -10.96
N GLY A 174 18.46 12.42 -11.49
CA GLY A 174 19.10 11.13 -11.60
C GLY A 174 18.27 10.21 -12.47
N ASN A 175 18.61 10.21 -13.78
CA ASN A 175 18.13 9.24 -14.77
C ASN A 175 18.13 7.82 -14.28
#